data_5d9d075dfee6a7e3fcdfffb8fa6024e4
#
_entry.id   5d9d075dfee6a7e3fcdfffb8fa6024e4
#
_cell.length_a   1.000
_cell.length_b   1.000
_cell.length_c   1.000
_cell.angle_alpha   90.00
_cell.angle_beta   90.00
_cell.angle_gamma   90.00
#
_symmetry.space_group_name_H-M   'P 1'
#
loop_
_entity.id
_entity.type
_entity.pdbx_description
1 polymer ?
#
loop_
_entity_poly.entity_id
_entity_poly.type
_entity_poly.pdbx_seq_one_letter_code
_entity_poly.pdbx_strand_id
1 'polypeptide(L)'
;MATSSEVERSGLTLICVSYIGRKLVLHCETEDGLYVGRENKPLSHPNGSFQVVLSRHSPSHPNLENALRQRWGQTRKMSIHLGLERVRRLATHLEPFKRPTVHVAGTNGKGSVTNFITSILRASGFSIGTYNSPHLVSIHDAILIDGKPVSLSVYDDARSCVIAADRRLNAAATPFELLTLTALQIFEAAKLDIVVIEVGMGGRDDATNVIPDECILVSVLTAVDLDHQKFLGDTVESITEHKAGIARSGKPFVIGPQRYPIVEAIARRVVEGPEIRGHLIISTSVRPLRLSEEYQFSPSERPFISPPGQPIEFYSAPFTSPIHARLPLHGAHQLDNLSLSLTVISTLLTHPHAQTTFGELCRRISAETVRTGIEGVSWPGRLTFHTLPHPVTVGSAFDPSVVLVDGAHNAASAETLASYISELVDRLKPRSKLHITYIVALSHSPPKTPFDTLSRIFPPHHSQGLVTRVRVATLRFTPPEGMPWVTCVPPLEIRDIVCQMIQLGDEDVWAVPDDLAVDSQLLRAFEWTEAGAAANTEESLVVVTGSLYLVADFYRLLKLLEK
;
A
#
# COMPACT_ATOMS: atom_id res chain seq x y z
N MET A 1 16.45 -14.88 -15.24
CA MET A 1 17.27 -16.09 -15.40
C MET A 1 17.17 -16.54 -16.86
N ALA A 2 18.30 -16.76 -17.50
CA ALA A 2 18.33 -17.33 -18.84
C ALA A 2 18.07 -18.84 -18.73
N THR A 3 17.26 -19.42 -19.61
CA THR A 3 17.09 -20.88 -19.64
C THR A 3 18.36 -21.54 -20.18
N SER A 4 18.72 -22.69 -19.62
CA SER A 4 19.92 -23.46 -19.97
C SER A 4 20.11 -23.70 -21.48
N SER A 5 19.02 -23.83 -22.26
CA SER A 5 19.07 -24.18 -23.69
C SER A 5 19.57 -23.07 -24.65
N GLU A 6 19.57 -21.80 -24.22
CA GLU A 6 20.07 -20.69 -25.07
C GLU A 6 21.50 -20.28 -24.70
N VAL A 7 21.95 -20.65 -23.50
CA VAL A 7 23.34 -20.51 -23.07
C VAL A 7 24.19 -21.59 -23.70
N GLU A 8 23.66 -22.81 -23.88
CA GLU A 8 24.33 -23.93 -24.53
C GLU A 8 24.73 -23.66 -25.99
N ARG A 9 23.99 -22.78 -26.71
CA ARG A 9 24.37 -22.39 -28.10
C ARG A 9 25.57 -21.44 -28.18
N SER A 10 25.96 -20.79 -27.08
CA SER A 10 27.09 -19.86 -27.02
C SER A 10 28.34 -20.45 -26.33
N GLY A 11 28.27 -21.68 -25.82
CA GLY A 11 29.36 -22.31 -25.08
C GLY A 11 29.63 -21.65 -23.72
N LEU A 12 28.68 -20.89 -23.19
CA LEU A 12 28.79 -20.15 -21.93
C LEU A 12 27.73 -20.63 -20.94
N THR A 13 28.15 -21.10 -19.77
CA THR A 13 27.26 -21.42 -18.65
C THR A 13 27.33 -20.31 -17.61
N LEU A 14 26.19 -19.63 -17.33
CA LEU A 14 26.07 -18.67 -16.25
C LEU A 14 25.98 -19.43 -14.92
N ILE A 15 27.03 -19.37 -14.09
CA ILE A 15 27.09 -20.08 -12.82
C ILE A 15 26.37 -19.32 -11.72
N CYS A 16 26.61 -18.00 -11.59
CA CYS A 16 25.90 -17.18 -10.63
C CYS A 16 25.99 -15.68 -10.96
N VAL A 17 25.08 -14.91 -10.34
CA VAL A 17 25.13 -13.45 -10.30
C VAL A 17 25.28 -13.06 -8.85
N SER A 18 26.36 -12.34 -8.52
CA SER A 18 26.58 -11.85 -7.17
C SER A 18 26.75 -10.34 -7.14
N TYR A 19 26.47 -9.74 -5.98
CA TYR A 19 26.74 -8.33 -5.73
C TYR A 19 27.91 -8.23 -4.76
N ILE A 20 28.94 -7.48 -5.14
CA ILE A 20 30.04 -7.12 -4.23
C ILE A 20 30.00 -5.61 -4.05
N GLY A 21 29.39 -5.15 -2.94
CA GLY A 21 29.04 -3.75 -2.72
C GLY A 21 27.97 -3.29 -3.72
N ARG A 22 28.20 -2.15 -4.42
CA ARG A 22 27.29 -1.61 -5.46
C ARG A 22 27.59 -2.12 -6.87
N LYS A 23 28.38 -3.17 -7.01
CA LYS A 23 28.81 -3.70 -8.32
C LYS A 23 28.17 -5.05 -8.60
N LEU A 24 27.56 -5.16 -9.78
CA LEU A 24 27.07 -6.43 -10.32
C LEU A 24 28.29 -7.24 -10.80
N VAL A 25 28.42 -8.47 -10.33
CA VAL A 25 29.46 -9.40 -10.76
C VAL A 25 28.80 -10.62 -11.38
N LEU A 26 29.07 -10.87 -12.66
CA LEU A 26 28.61 -12.03 -13.40
C LEU A 26 29.72 -13.08 -13.42
N HIS A 27 29.41 -14.29 -12.99
CA HIS A 27 30.30 -15.45 -13.06
C HIS A 27 29.79 -16.37 -14.17
N CYS A 28 30.58 -16.50 -15.21
CA CYS A 28 30.28 -17.38 -16.34
C CYS A 28 31.44 -18.38 -16.53
N GLU A 29 31.10 -19.62 -16.87
CA GLU A 29 32.07 -20.66 -17.20
C GLU A 29 31.99 -20.99 -18.69
N THR A 30 33.16 -21.20 -19.33
CA THR A 30 33.30 -21.72 -20.67
C THR A 30 34.16 -22.97 -20.63
N GLU A 31 34.28 -23.71 -21.71
CA GLU A 31 35.18 -24.85 -21.82
C GLU A 31 36.68 -24.47 -21.53
N ASP A 32 37.03 -23.17 -21.65
CA ASP A 32 38.36 -22.63 -21.42
C ASP A 32 38.57 -22.01 -20.04
N GLY A 33 37.57 -22.00 -19.13
CA GLY A 33 37.71 -21.50 -17.75
C GLY A 33 36.64 -20.54 -17.26
N LEU A 34 36.80 -20.08 -16.00
CA LEU A 34 35.85 -19.20 -15.30
C LEU A 34 36.13 -17.72 -15.64
N TYR A 35 35.08 -17.01 -16.08
CA TYR A 35 35.13 -15.57 -16.37
C TYR A 35 34.34 -14.77 -15.36
N VAL A 36 34.91 -13.65 -14.87
CA VAL A 36 34.27 -12.73 -13.93
C VAL A 36 34.10 -11.37 -14.60
N GLY A 37 32.88 -10.98 -14.88
CA GLY A 37 32.56 -9.64 -15.38
C GLY A 37 32.26 -8.68 -14.23
N ARG A 38 32.91 -7.49 -14.20
CA ARG A 38 32.64 -6.43 -13.20
C ARG A 38 32.21 -5.15 -13.89
N GLU A 39 31.25 -4.46 -13.31
CA GLU A 39 30.85 -3.11 -13.72
C GLU A 39 31.74 -2.05 -13.03
N ASN A 40 32.26 -1.09 -13.80
CA ASN A 40 33.22 -0.11 -13.30
C ASN A 40 32.66 1.30 -13.03
N LYS A 41 31.32 1.53 -13.08
CA LYS A 41 30.74 2.83 -12.78
C LYS A 41 29.59 2.74 -11.76
N PRO A 42 29.47 3.71 -10.83
CA PRO A 42 28.30 3.81 -9.95
C PRO A 42 27.05 4.17 -10.78
N LEU A 43 25.93 3.59 -10.41
CA LEU A 43 24.58 3.77 -11.00
C LEU A 43 24.05 5.21 -10.78
N SER A 44 24.66 6.21 -11.40
CA SER A 44 24.25 7.62 -11.25
C SER A 44 24.00 8.35 -12.56
N HIS A 45 23.53 7.65 -13.62
CA HIS A 45 23.12 8.33 -14.87
C HIS A 45 21.70 7.95 -15.29
N PRO A 46 20.83 8.92 -15.61
CA PRO A 46 19.44 8.68 -16.03
C PRO A 46 19.30 8.00 -17.41
N ASN A 47 20.39 7.80 -18.14
CA ASN A 47 20.43 7.10 -19.41
C ASN A 47 21.44 5.94 -19.32
N GLY A 48 21.20 5.00 -18.42
CA GLY A 48 22.11 3.89 -18.14
C GLY A 48 22.40 3.02 -19.36
N SER A 49 23.50 3.28 -20.05
CA SER A 49 24.14 2.32 -20.92
C SER A 49 25.09 1.47 -20.06
N PHE A 50 24.80 0.18 -19.97
CA PHE A 50 25.68 -0.78 -19.31
C PHE A 50 26.94 -1.00 -20.15
N GLN A 51 28.09 -0.76 -19.59
CA GLN A 51 29.36 -1.15 -20.16
C GLN A 51 29.91 -2.34 -19.34
N VAL A 52 29.82 -3.54 -19.89
CA VAL A 52 30.45 -4.73 -19.29
C VAL A 52 31.92 -4.72 -19.64
N VAL A 53 32.79 -4.51 -18.66
CA VAL A 53 34.23 -4.63 -18.83
C VAL A 53 34.64 -6.02 -18.37
N LEU A 54 34.97 -6.89 -19.31
CA LEU A 54 35.59 -8.19 -19.04
C LEU A 54 37.05 -7.98 -18.72
N SER A 55 37.48 -8.24 -17.49
CA SER A 55 38.92 -8.22 -17.14
C SER A 55 39.56 -9.51 -17.62
N ARG A 56 40.62 -9.36 -18.44
CA ARG A 56 41.25 -10.40 -19.21
C ARG A 56 42.15 -11.35 -18.43
N HIS A 57 41.97 -12.62 -18.80
CA HIS A 57 43.12 -13.47 -19.18
C HIS A 57 42.70 -14.31 -20.39
N SER A 58 42.29 -13.70 -21.52
CA SER A 58 42.17 -14.31 -22.86
C SER A 58 41.47 -13.40 -23.87
N PRO A 59 41.52 -13.67 -25.21
CA PRO A 59 41.22 -12.72 -26.25
C PRO A 59 39.72 -12.35 -26.36
N SER A 60 39.47 -11.10 -26.75
CA SER A 60 38.17 -10.46 -26.91
C SER A 60 37.22 -11.19 -27.87
N HIS A 61 36.05 -11.58 -27.42
CA HIS A 61 34.93 -12.02 -28.28
C HIS A 61 33.95 -10.86 -28.55
N PRO A 62 34.03 -10.21 -29.74
CA PRO A 62 33.14 -9.09 -30.11
C PRO A 62 31.66 -9.48 -30.17
N ASN A 63 31.32 -10.77 -30.33
CA ASN A 63 29.95 -11.26 -30.41
C ASN A 63 29.24 -11.29 -29.06
N LEU A 64 29.94 -11.44 -27.94
CA LEU A 64 29.32 -11.48 -26.61
C LEU A 64 28.85 -10.09 -26.18
N GLU A 65 29.67 -9.07 -26.43
CA GLU A 65 29.31 -7.68 -26.12
C GLU A 65 28.11 -7.21 -26.94
N ASN A 66 28.01 -7.60 -28.20
CA ASN A 66 26.87 -7.30 -29.07
C ASN A 66 25.61 -8.11 -28.67
N ALA A 67 25.76 -9.37 -28.30
CA ALA A 67 24.65 -10.19 -27.82
C ALA A 67 24.09 -9.68 -26.48
N LEU A 68 24.96 -9.26 -25.56
CA LEU A 68 24.58 -8.63 -24.30
C LEU A 68 23.96 -7.25 -24.54
N ARG A 69 24.50 -6.42 -25.42
CA ARG A 69 23.94 -5.12 -25.82
C ARG A 69 22.57 -5.26 -26.52
N GLN A 70 22.37 -6.23 -27.39
CA GLN A 70 21.07 -6.50 -28.01
C GLN A 70 20.04 -7.00 -26.99
N ARG A 71 20.46 -7.76 -26.00
CA ARG A 71 19.58 -8.36 -24.99
C ARG A 71 19.27 -7.43 -23.82
N TRP A 72 20.21 -6.54 -23.43
CA TRP A 72 20.06 -5.60 -22.32
C TRP A 72 19.84 -4.14 -22.78
N GLY A 73 20.17 -3.83 -24.03
CA GLY A 73 19.95 -2.49 -24.62
C GLY A 73 18.49 -2.18 -24.96
N GLN A 74 17.61 -3.16 -24.93
CA GLN A 74 16.16 -2.97 -24.91
C GLN A 74 15.66 -3.03 -23.46
N THR A 75 16.10 -2.13 -22.60
CA THR A 75 15.27 -1.71 -21.47
C THR A 75 14.03 -1.06 -22.12
N ARG A 76 13.01 -1.88 -22.42
CA ARG A 76 11.66 -1.36 -22.65
C ARG A 76 11.42 -0.38 -21.49
N LYS A 77 11.19 0.89 -21.79
CA LYS A 77 10.59 1.80 -20.82
C LYS A 77 9.37 1.07 -20.31
N MET A 78 9.44 0.54 -19.08
CA MET A 78 8.31 -0.15 -18.45
C MET A 78 7.28 0.93 -18.16
N SER A 79 6.41 1.17 -19.12
CA SER A 79 5.28 2.08 -18.99
C SER A 79 4.10 1.30 -18.44
N ILE A 80 3.30 1.94 -17.60
CA ILE A 80 2.00 1.41 -17.20
C ILE A 80 1.12 1.38 -18.46
N HIS A 81 0.66 0.20 -18.84
CA HIS A 81 -0.25 -0.01 -19.96
C HIS A 81 -1.55 -0.59 -19.42
N LEU A 82 -2.58 0.25 -19.30
CA LEU A 82 -3.94 -0.17 -18.95
C LEU A 82 -4.55 -0.93 -20.16
N GLY A 83 -5.44 -1.87 -19.86
CA GLY A 83 -6.17 -2.65 -20.85
C GLY A 83 -6.22 -4.13 -20.48
N LEU A 84 -7.29 -4.82 -20.88
CA LEU A 84 -7.59 -6.18 -20.45
C LEU A 84 -7.18 -7.27 -21.45
N GLU A 85 -6.74 -6.93 -22.66
CA GLU A 85 -6.47 -7.92 -23.72
C GLU A 85 -5.40 -8.93 -23.31
N ARG A 86 -4.26 -8.46 -22.80
CA ARG A 86 -3.14 -9.32 -22.40
C ARG A 86 -3.53 -10.24 -21.24
N VAL A 87 -4.09 -9.67 -20.18
CA VAL A 87 -4.47 -10.42 -18.98
C VAL A 87 -5.59 -11.41 -19.26
N ARG A 88 -6.58 -11.05 -20.09
CA ARG A 88 -7.64 -11.98 -20.55
C ARG A 88 -7.07 -13.13 -21.36
N ARG A 89 -6.19 -12.85 -22.33
CA ARG A 89 -5.53 -13.87 -23.12
C ARG A 89 -4.73 -14.84 -22.25
N LEU A 90 -4.06 -14.36 -21.22
CA LEU A 90 -3.35 -15.22 -20.27
C LEU A 90 -4.31 -16.04 -19.42
N ALA A 91 -5.35 -15.42 -18.89
CA ALA A 91 -6.33 -16.08 -18.02
C ALA A 91 -6.98 -17.30 -18.69
N THR A 92 -7.22 -17.27 -20.03
CA THR A 92 -7.78 -18.42 -20.77
C THR A 92 -6.86 -19.65 -20.84
N HIS A 93 -5.57 -19.49 -20.47
CA HIS A 93 -4.58 -20.58 -20.48
C HIS A 93 -4.11 -21.00 -19.07
N LEU A 94 -4.79 -20.47 -18.07
CA LEU A 94 -4.59 -20.79 -16.65
C LEU A 94 -5.85 -21.50 -16.11
N GLU A 95 -5.76 -22.03 -14.88
CA GLU A 95 -6.95 -22.58 -14.22
C GLU A 95 -8.04 -21.51 -14.10
N PRO A 96 -9.28 -21.78 -14.55
CA PRO A 96 -10.36 -20.82 -14.48
C PRO A 96 -10.69 -20.41 -13.04
N PHE A 97 -10.69 -19.12 -12.78
CA PHE A 97 -11.06 -18.57 -11.48
C PHE A 97 -12.58 -18.66 -11.24
N LYS A 98 -12.99 -19.22 -10.10
CA LYS A 98 -14.41 -19.48 -9.75
C LYS A 98 -14.78 -19.02 -8.34
N ARG A 99 -13.88 -18.34 -7.63
CA ARG A 99 -14.15 -17.96 -6.23
C ARG A 99 -15.10 -16.76 -6.15
N PRO A 100 -16.12 -16.85 -5.27
CA PRO A 100 -16.98 -15.69 -4.96
C PRO A 100 -16.13 -14.50 -4.53
N THR A 101 -16.40 -13.32 -5.11
CA THR A 101 -15.47 -12.18 -4.99
C THR A 101 -16.20 -10.88 -4.64
N VAL A 102 -15.64 -10.14 -3.69
CA VAL A 102 -15.91 -8.72 -3.45
C VAL A 102 -14.82 -7.91 -4.14
N HIS A 103 -15.20 -7.00 -5.05
CA HIS A 103 -14.27 -6.23 -5.87
C HIS A 103 -14.30 -4.75 -5.50
N VAL A 104 -13.17 -4.18 -5.03
CA VAL A 104 -13.10 -2.86 -4.39
C VAL A 104 -12.26 -1.89 -5.20
N ALA A 105 -12.89 -0.82 -5.72
CA ALA A 105 -12.24 0.32 -6.38
C ALA A 105 -12.34 1.60 -5.54
N GLY A 106 -11.59 2.63 -5.91
CA GLY A 106 -11.59 3.94 -5.27
C GLY A 106 -10.23 4.63 -5.34
N THR A 107 -10.14 5.84 -4.81
CA THR A 107 -8.84 6.52 -4.66
C THR A 107 -8.26 6.22 -3.29
N ASN A 108 -8.92 6.62 -2.23
CA ASN A 108 -8.50 6.41 -0.85
C ASN A 108 -9.43 5.41 -0.15
N GLY A 109 -8.91 4.65 0.81
CA GLY A 109 -9.70 3.73 1.64
C GLY A 109 -9.85 2.30 1.11
N LYS A 110 -9.45 1.97 -0.13
CA LYS A 110 -9.58 0.63 -0.71
C LYS A 110 -9.04 -0.47 0.21
N GLY A 111 -7.76 -0.39 0.59
CA GLY A 111 -7.13 -1.38 1.46
C GLY A 111 -7.74 -1.46 2.87
N SER A 112 -8.24 -0.34 3.44
CA SER A 112 -8.96 -0.36 4.72
C SER A 112 -10.29 -1.10 4.58
N VAL A 113 -11.05 -0.84 3.51
CA VAL A 113 -12.35 -1.49 3.24
C VAL A 113 -12.16 -2.99 2.98
N THR A 114 -11.18 -3.38 2.16
CA THR A 114 -10.85 -4.81 1.95
C THR A 114 -10.51 -5.49 3.26
N ASN A 115 -9.75 -4.82 4.13
CA ASN A 115 -9.34 -5.40 5.40
C ASN A 115 -10.48 -5.52 6.42
N PHE A 116 -11.39 -4.52 6.52
CA PHE A 116 -12.60 -4.63 7.34
C PHE A 116 -13.47 -5.80 6.88
N ILE A 117 -13.78 -5.88 5.59
CA ILE A 117 -14.60 -6.97 5.03
C ILE A 117 -13.94 -8.31 5.30
N THR A 118 -12.64 -8.45 5.04
CA THR A 118 -11.86 -9.67 5.31
C THR A 118 -11.91 -10.05 6.78
N SER A 119 -11.72 -9.09 7.70
CA SER A 119 -11.72 -9.35 9.14
C SER A 119 -13.08 -9.84 9.64
N ILE A 120 -14.18 -9.24 9.17
CA ILE A 120 -15.54 -9.64 9.54
C ILE A 120 -15.87 -11.04 8.99
N LEU A 121 -15.56 -11.31 7.73
CA LEU A 121 -15.82 -12.61 7.11
C LEU A 121 -14.97 -13.72 7.76
N ARG A 122 -13.70 -13.43 8.08
CA ARG A 122 -12.84 -14.37 8.82
C ARG A 122 -13.38 -14.66 10.21
N ALA A 123 -13.82 -13.64 10.96
CA ALA A 123 -14.45 -13.81 12.28
C ALA A 123 -15.74 -14.66 12.18
N SER A 124 -16.36 -14.68 11.00
CA SER A 124 -17.54 -15.51 10.70
C SER A 124 -17.20 -16.93 10.23
N GLY A 125 -15.92 -17.34 10.28
CA GLY A 125 -15.46 -18.70 9.99
C GLY A 125 -15.33 -19.04 8.50
N PHE A 126 -15.19 -18.04 7.61
CA PHE A 126 -14.89 -18.28 6.20
C PHE A 126 -13.38 -18.37 5.97
N SER A 127 -12.97 -19.19 5.01
CA SER A 127 -11.64 -19.15 4.42
C SER A 127 -11.57 -18.04 3.38
N ILE A 128 -10.64 -17.07 3.57
CA ILE A 128 -10.65 -15.80 2.83
C ILE A 128 -9.34 -15.55 2.11
N GLY A 129 -9.44 -15.22 0.81
CA GLY A 129 -8.35 -14.61 0.07
C GLY A 129 -8.47 -13.08 0.08
N THR A 130 -7.36 -12.38 0.26
CA THR A 130 -7.33 -10.92 0.14
C THR A 130 -6.19 -10.50 -0.76
N TYR A 131 -6.48 -9.64 -1.74
CA TYR A 131 -5.48 -9.06 -2.63
C TYR A 131 -5.48 -7.55 -2.50
N ASN A 132 -4.33 -6.99 -2.09
CA ASN A 132 -4.14 -5.55 -1.90
C ASN A 132 -2.94 -5.06 -2.69
N SER A 133 -2.98 -3.79 -3.13
CA SER A 133 -1.86 -3.16 -3.82
C SER A 133 -1.72 -1.67 -3.47
N PRO A 134 -0.46 -1.18 -3.38
CA PRO A 134 0.77 -1.95 -3.44
C PRO A 134 0.99 -2.83 -2.20
N HIS A 135 1.90 -3.80 -2.29
CA HIS A 135 2.38 -4.55 -1.12
C HIS A 135 3.11 -3.63 -0.13
N LEU A 136 3.18 -4.02 1.13
CA LEU A 136 3.84 -3.21 2.15
C LEU A 136 5.36 -3.50 2.19
N VAL A 137 5.79 -4.69 2.56
CA VAL A 137 7.21 -5.02 2.75
C VAL A 137 7.75 -5.89 1.62
N SER A 138 7.03 -6.96 1.27
CA SER A 138 7.43 -7.94 0.26
C SER A 138 6.28 -8.18 -0.72
N ILE A 139 6.59 -8.51 -1.97
CA ILE A 139 5.57 -8.65 -3.02
C ILE A 139 4.47 -9.68 -2.67
N HIS A 140 4.81 -10.74 -1.95
CA HIS A 140 3.82 -11.74 -1.52
C HIS A 140 2.91 -11.26 -0.38
N ASP A 141 3.23 -10.14 0.30
CA ASP A 141 2.33 -9.50 1.27
C ASP A 141 1.07 -8.92 0.59
N ALA A 142 1.08 -8.76 -0.74
CA ALA A 142 -0.09 -8.38 -1.50
C ALA A 142 -1.19 -9.46 -1.51
N ILE A 143 -0.83 -10.72 -1.23
CA ILE A 143 -1.70 -11.90 -1.33
C ILE A 143 -1.81 -12.55 0.04
N LEU A 144 -2.97 -12.41 0.67
CA LEU A 144 -3.22 -12.96 2.00
C LEU A 144 -4.22 -14.11 1.93
N ILE A 145 -3.98 -15.18 2.71
CA ILE A 145 -4.96 -16.21 3.01
C ILE A 145 -5.22 -16.17 4.50
N ASP A 146 -6.49 -16.01 4.90
CA ASP A 146 -6.94 -15.88 6.29
C ASP A 146 -6.19 -14.76 7.06
N GLY A 147 -5.87 -13.66 6.36
CA GLY A 147 -5.16 -12.50 6.90
C GLY A 147 -3.66 -12.68 7.08
N LYS A 148 -3.07 -13.77 6.57
CA LYS A 148 -1.63 -14.03 6.61
C LYS A 148 -1.04 -14.02 5.20
N PRO A 149 0.14 -13.41 4.98
CA PRO A 149 0.83 -13.49 3.71
C PRO A 149 1.06 -14.95 3.28
N VAL A 150 0.89 -15.21 2.00
CA VAL A 150 1.21 -16.52 1.43
C VAL A 150 2.70 -16.83 1.58
N SER A 151 3.06 -18.10 1.72
CA SER A 151 4.47 -18.48 1.76
C SER A 151 5.17 -18.21 0.43
N LEU A 152 6.48 -17.95 0.47
CA LEU A 152 7.28 -17.73 -0.73
C LEU A 152 7.18 -18.91 -1.71
N SER A 153 7.17 -20.15 -1.21
CA SER A 153 7.04 -21.34 -2.08
C SER A 153 5.72 -21.33 -2.86
N VAL A 154 4.60 -21.09 -2.19
CA VAL A 154 3.27 -21.02 -2.84
C VAL A 154 3.22 -19.89 -3.87
N TYR A 155 3.80 -18.74 -3.52
CA TYR A 155 3.89 -17.60 -4.42
C TYR A 155 4.76 -17.92 -5.66
N ASP A 156 5.96 -18.46 -5.46
CA ASP A 156 6.91 -18.76 -6.54
C ASP A 156 6.39 -19.83 -7.49
N ASP A 157 5.74 -20.88 -6.96
CA ASP A 157 5.12 -21.94 -7.77
C ASP A 157 4.02 -21.38 -8.66
N ALA A 158 3.06 -20.64 -8.10
CA ALA A 158 1.98 -20.03 -8.86
C ALA A 158 2.50 -19.00 -9.89
N ARG A 159 3.45 -18.15 -9.47
CA ARG A 159 4.07 -17.15 -10.35
C ARG A 159 4.82 -17.80 -11.51
N SER A 160 5.52 -18.90 -11.27
CA SER A 160 6.24 -19.64 -12.31
C SER A 160 5.29 -20.18 -13.38
N CYS A 161 4.12 -20.70 -12.99
CA CYS A 161 3.08 -21.14 -13.91
C CYS A 161 2.56 -19.97 -14.78
N VAL A 162 2.28 -18.80 -14.18
CA VAL A 162 1.81 -17.61 -14.89
C VAL A 162 2.88 -17.10 -15.86
N ILE A 163 4.14 -17.03 -15.45
CA ILE A 163 5.26 -16.60 -16.31
C ILE A 163 5.47 -17.58 -17.46
N ALA A 164 5.35 -18.88 -17.23
CA ALA A 164 5.44 -19.90 -18.29
C ALA A 164 4.34 -19.71 -19.34
N ALA A 165 3.11 -19.40 -18.91
CA ALA A 165 2.00 -19.09 -19.81
C ALA A 165 2.27 -17.80 -20.62
N ASP A 166 2.75 -16.74 -19.97
CA ASP A 166 3.10 -15.47 -20.62
C ASP A 166 4.16 -15.66 -21.72
N ARG A 167 5.22 -16.42 -21.42
CA ARG A 167 6.28 -16.73 -22.39
C ARG A 167 5.75 -17.56 -23.57
N ARG A 168 4.96 -18.61 -23.29
CA ARG A 168 4.38 -19.48 -24.33
C ARG A 168 3.50 -18.71 -25.29
N LEU A 169 2.72 -17.75 -24.77
CA LEU A 169 1.79 -16.94 -25.56
C LEU A 169 2.43 -15.67 -26.13
N ASN A 170 3.65 -15.36 -25.72
CA ASN A 170 4.29 -14.07 -26.00
C ASN A 170 3.33 -12.89 -25.74
N ALA A 171 2.62 -12.93 -24.59
CA ALA A 171 1.61 -11.94 -24.26
C ALA A 171 2.22 -10.62 -23.79
N ALA A 172 3.45 -10.66 -23.28
CA ALA A 172 4.20 -9.51 -22.76
C ALA A 172 3.43 -8.75 -21.66
N ALA A 173 2.86 -9.52 -20.72
CA ALA A 173 2.10 -9.00 -19.62
C ALA A 173 2.95 -8.08 -18.70
N THR A 174 2.30 -7.08 -18.13
CA THR A 174 2.92 -6.17 -17.15
C THR A 174 3.16 -6.89 -15.82
N PRO A 175 4.07 -6.40 -14.96
CA PRO A 175 4.29 -6.97 -13.63
C PRO A 175 3.02 -7.06 -12.79
N PHE A 176 2.12 -6.07 -12.91
CA PHE A 176 0.86 -6.05 -12.18
C PHE A 176 -0.14 -7.09 -12.73
N GLU A 177 -0.24 -7.27 -14.05
CA GLU A 177 -1.05 -8.33 -14.67
C GLU A 177 -0.57 -9.72 -14.23
N LEU A 178 0.76 -9.94 -14.22
CA LEU A 178 1.35 -11.20 -13.73
C LEU A 178 1.06 -11.43 -12.24
N LEU A 179 1.18 -10.39 -11.40
CA LEU A 179 0.89 -10.49 -9.97
C LEU A 179 -0.60 -10.78 -9.71
N THR A 180 -1.50 -10.11 -10.43
CA THR A 180 -2.95 -10.34 -10.35
C THR A 180 -3.30 -11.78 -10.69
N LEU A 181 -2.80 -12.30 -11.82
CA LEU A 181 -3.06 -13.68 -12.21
C LEU A 181 -2.44 -14.68 -11.23
N THR A 182 -1.26 -14.38 -10.66
CA THR A 182 -0.65 -15.19 -9.60
C THR A 182 -1.57 -15.25 -8.38
N ALA A 183 -2.13 -14.13 -7.94
CA ALA A 183 -3.09 -14.09 -6.84
C ALA A 183 -4.34 -14.95 -7.12
N LEU A 184 -4.94 -14.80 -8.31
CA LEU A 184 -6.12 -15.58 -8.71
C LEU A 184 -5.83 -17.09 -8.73
N GLN A 185 -4.66 -17.51 -9.24
CA GLN A 185 -4.26 -18.93 -9.24
C GLN A 185 -4.07 -19.48 -7.82
N ILE A 186 -3.46 -18.71 -6.92
CA ILE A 186 -3.29 -19.10 -5.52
C ILE A 186 -4.65 -19.26 -4.84
N PHE A 187 -5.56 -18.32 -5.02
CA PHE A 187 -6.89 -18.37 -4.41
C PHE A 187 -7.74 -19.51 -4.94
N GLU A 188 -7.65 -19.80 -6.25
CA GLU A 188 -8.36 -20.94 -6.84
C GLU A 188 -7.80 -22.27 -6.33
N ALA A 189 -6.48 -22.42 -6.29
CA ALA A 189 -5.82 -23.62 -5.78
C ALA A 189 -6.15 -23.89 -4.30
N ALA A 190 -6.26 -22.83 -3.49
CA ALA A 190 -6.64 -22.91 -2.08
C ALA A 190 -8.15 -23.17 -1.87
N LYS A 191 -8.98 -23.12 -2.90
CA LYS A 191 -10.44 -23.34 -2.87
C LYS A 191 -11.14 -22.51 -1.80
N LEU A 192 -10.77 -21.22 -1.70
CA LEU A 192 -11.28 -20.32 -0.68
C LEU A 192 -12.80 -20.10 -0.81
N ASP A 193 -13.46 -19.89 0.31
CA ASP A 193 -14.91 -19.62 0.35
C ASP A 193 -15.26 -18.31 -0.32
N ILE A 194 -14.45 -17.27 -0.10
CA ILE A 194 -14.65 -15.93 -0.65
C ILE A 194 -13.32 -15.19 -0.82
N VAL A 195 -13.27 -14.28 -1.77
CA VAL A 195 -12.09 -13.45 -2.03
C VAL A 195 -12.46 -11.97 -2.00
N VAL A 196 -11.61 -11.13 -1.44
CA VAL A 196 -11.75 -9.66 -1.44
C VAL A 196 -10.58 -9.06 -2.21
N ILE A 197 -10.87 -8.39 -3.32
CA ILE A 197 -9.84 -7.91 -4.26
C ILE A 197 -9.88 -6.41 -4.38
N GLU A 198 -8.74 -5.77 -4.09
CA GLU A 198 -8.49 -4.36 -4.34
C GLU A 198 -8.03 -4.13 -5.78
N VAL A 199 -8.66 -3.17 -6.47
CA VAL A 199 -8.24 -2.65 -7.77
C VAL A 199 -6.90 -1.93 -7.64
N GLY A 200 -5.96 -2.22 -8.53
CA GLY A 200 -4.66 -1.53 -8.54
C GLY A 200 -4.78 -0.07 -8.95
N MET A 201 -5.33 0.19 -10.12
CA MET A 201 -5.51 1.54 -10.65
C MET A 201 -6.75 1.66 -11.53
N GLY A 202 -7.54 2.72 -11.28
CA GLY A 202 -8.77 2.94 -12.05
C GLY A 202 -9.85 1.91 -11.69
N GLY A 203 -10.17 1.02 -12.61
CA GLY A 203 -11.15 -0.06 -12.43
C GLY A 203 -11.47 -0.75 -13.75
N ARG A 204 -12.11 -0.06 -14.70
CA ARG A 204 -12.54 -0.63 -15.99
C ARG A 204 -11.43 -1.38 -16.73
N ASP A 205 -10.24 -0.80 -16.78
CA ASP A 205 -9.09 -1.32 -17.52
C ASP A 205 -8.00 -1.91 -16.61
N ASP A 206 -8.30 -2.10 -15.31
CA ASP A 206 -7.41 -2.70 -14.33
C ASP A 206 -7.32 -4.21 -14.50
N ALA A 207 -6.15 -4.78 -14.28
CA ALA A 207 -5.94 -6.23 -14.44
C ALA A 207 -6.90 -7.07 -13.59
N THR A 208 -7.33 -6.58 -12.41
CA THR A 208 -8.30 -7.28 -11.56
C THR A 208 -9.69 -7.38 -12.19
N ASN A 209 -9.99 -6.55 -13.20
CA ASN A 209 -11.27 -6.59 -13.91
C ASN A 209 -11.36 -7.75 -14.93
N VAL A 210 -10.37 -8.66 -14.93
CA VAL A 210 -10.42 -9.96 -15.63
C VAL A 210 -11.28 -10.99 -14.91
N ILE A 211 -11.61 -10.76 -13.65
CA ILE A 211 -12.44 -11.68 -12.85
C ILE A 211 -13.79 -11.89 -13.55
N PRO A 212 -14.21 -13.15 -13.74
CA PRO A 212 -15.48 -13.48 -14.40
C PRO A 212 -16.67 -12.84 -13.69
N ASP A 213 -17.65 -12.40 -14.47
CA ASP A 213 -18.83 -11.70 -13.94
C ASP A 213 -19.60 -12.56 -12.92
N GLU A 214 -19.71 -13.86 -13.18
CA GLU A 214 -20.35 -14.81 -12.28
C GLU A 214 -19.72 -14.88 -10.90
N CYS A 215 -18.41 -14.64 -10.80
CA CYS A 215 -17.68 -14.67 -9.53
C CYS A 215 -17.94 -13.43 -8.66
N ILE A 216 -18.29 -12.28 -9.25
CA ILE A 216 -18.49 -11.05 -8.50
C ILE A 216 -19.81 -11.11 -7.70
N LEU A 217 -19.74 -11.02 -6.38
CA LEU A 217 -20.87 -10.90 -5.48
C LEU A 217 -21.35 -9.45 -5.37
N VAL A 218 -20.39 -8.53 -5.20
CA VAL A 218 -20.64 -7.09 -5.04
C VAL A 218 -19.41 -6.32 -5.51
N SER A 219 -19.64 -5.22 -6.21
CA SER A 219 -18.63 -4.21 -6.52
C SER A 219 -18.73 -3.06 -5.54
N VAL A 220 -17.59 -2.46 -5.17
CA VAL A 220 -17.50 -1.47 -4.10
C VAL A 220 -16.71 -0.26 -4.57
N LEU A 221 -17.19 0.95 -4.31
CA LEU A 221 -16.50 2.20 -4.59
C LEU A 221 -16.24 2.98 -3.29
N THR A 222 -14.97 3.09 -2.92
CA THR A 222 -14.54 3.93 -1.80
C THR A 222 -14.46 5.40 -2.21
N ALA A 223 -13.92 6.28 -1.37
CA ALA A 223 -13.78 7.69 -1.69
C ALA A 223 -12.96 7.91 -2.98
N VAL A 224 -13.51 8.75 -3.87
CA VAL A 224 -12.87 9.17 -5.13
C VAL A 224 -12.28 10.57 -4.97
N ASP A 225 -11.05 10.73 -5.42
CA ASP A 225 -10.33 12.00 -5.44
C ASP A 225 -9.38 12.06 -6.64
N LEU A 226 -8.74 13.20 -6.88
CA LEU A 226 -7.74 13.38 -7.93
C LEU A 226 -6.49 12.56 -7.59
N ASP A 227 -6.27 11.52 -8.36
CA ASP A 227 -5.05 10.70 -8.33
C ASP A 227 -4.88 9.96 -9.66
N HIS A 228 -3.65 9.58 -10.00
CA HIS A 228 -3.33 8.90 -11.26
C HIS A 228 -3.83 9.63 -12.52
N GLN A 229 -3.89 10.97 -12.49
CA GLN A 229 -4.46 11.81 -13.55
C GLN A 229 -3.86 11.54 -14.94
N LYS A 230 -2.58 11.20 -15.00
CA LYS A 230 -1.91 10.82 -16.26
C LYS A 230 -2.58 9.66 -17.00
N PHE A 231 -3.31 8.79 -16.29
CA PHE A 231 -3.92 7.58 -16.85
C PHE A 231 -5.45 7.61 -16.84
N LEU A 232 -6.04 8.30 -15.87
CA LEU A 232 -7.48 8.29 -15.63
C LEU A 232 -8.18 9.60 -16.03
N GLY A 233 -7.40 10.61 -16.48
CA GLY A 233 -7.89 11.94 -16.81
C GLY A 233 -7.79 12.92 -15.64
N ASP A 234 -7.93 14.21 -15.96
CA ASP A 234 -7.62 15.32 -15.06
C ASP A 234 -8.80 15.75 -14.17
N THR A 235 -9.94 15.06 -14.27
CA THR A 235 -11.16 15.43 -13.55
C THR A 235 -11.68 14.30 -12.68
N VAL A 236 -12.36 14.65 -11.59
CA VAL A 236 -13.02 13.68 -10.69
C VAL A 236 -14.06 12.84 -11.45
N GLU A 237 -14.72 13.45 -12.46
CA GLU A 237 -15.70 12.80 -13.32
C GLU A 237 -15.07 11.64 -14.11
N SER A 238 -13.99 11.92 -14.84
CA SER A 238 -13.29 10.91 -15.63
C SER A 238 -12.75 9.78 -14.74
N ILE A 239 -12.14 10.13 -13.62
CA ILE A 239 -11.62 9.16 -12.65
C ILE A 239 -12.76 8.29 -12.10
N THR A 240 -13.94 8.86 -11.85
CA THR A 240 -15.11 8.13 -11.36
C THR A 240 -15.63 7.13 -12.40
N GLU A 241 -15.71 7.51 -13.67
CA GLU A 241 -16.11 6.62 -14.77
C GLU A 241 -15.22 5.40 -14.87
N HIS A 242 -13.90 5.60 -14.78
CA HIS A 242 -12.94 4.49 -14.77
C HIS A 242 -13.14 3.56 -13.57
N LYS A 243 -13.35 4.14 -12.37
CA LYS A 243 -13.50 3.36 -11.13
C LYS A 243 -14.85 2.63 -11.06
N ALA A 244 -15.93 3.27 -11.45
CA ALA A 244 -17.26 2.66 -11.52
C ALA A 244 -17.33 1.56 -12.59
N GLY A 245 -16.40 1.52 -13.54
CA GLY A 245 -16.31 0.51 -14.59
C GLY A 245 -16.03 -0.92 -14.10
N ILE A 246 -15.93 -1.16 -12.79
CA ILE A 246 -15.96 -2.51 -12.19
C ILE A 246 -17.38 -3.02 -11.93
N ALA A 247 -18.42 -2.22 -12.22
CA ALA A 247 -19.81 -2.63 -12.11
C ALA A 247 -20.13 -3.84 -13.00
N ARG A 248 -21.05 -4.69 -12.54
CA ARG A 248 -21.47 -5.91 -13.24
C ARG A 248 -22.97 -5.91 -13.49
N SER A 249 -23.36 -6.51 -14.60
CA SER A 249 -24.77 -6.54 -15.04
C SER A 249 -25.65 -7.21 -14.00
N GLY A 250 -26.72 -6.48 -13.58
CA GLY A 250 -27.71 -6.95 -12.62
C GLY A 250 -27.20 -7.16 -11.19
N LYS A 251 -25.96 -6.72 -10.86
CA LYS A 251 -25.34 -6.97 -9.55
C LYS A 251 -25.30 -5.73 -8.66
N PRO A 252 -25.20 -5.91 -7.33
CA PRO A 252 -25.10 -4.80 -6.39
C PRO A 252 -23.75 -4.08 -6.53
N PHE A 253 -23.83 -2.77 -6.43
CA PHE A 253 -22.68 -1.86 -6.40
C PHE A 253 -22.83 -0.92 -5.21
N VAL A 254 -21.93 -1.02 -4.23
CA VAL A 254 -22.01 -0.23 -3.00
C VAL A 254 -21.03 0.94 -3.09
N ILE A 255 -21.53 2.16 -2.85
CA ILE A 255 -20.72 3.38 -2.83
C ILE A 255 -20.61 3.94 -1.41
N GLY A 256 -19.39 4.26 -0.98
CA GLY A 256 -19.10 4.95 0.28
C GLY A 256 -19.35 6.45 0.22
N PRO A 257 -19.20 7.16 1.37
CA PRO A 257 -19.29 8.61 1.42
C PRO A 257 -18.30 9.25 0.44
N GLN A 258 -18.73 10.34 -0.21
CA GLN A 258 -17.97 11.04 -1.24
C GLN A 258 -17.79 12.52 -0.88
N ARG A 259 -16.57 13.05 -1.08
CA ARG A 259 -16.29 14.48 -0.94
C ARG A 259 -16.99 15.30 -2.03
N TYR A 260 -17.08 14.73 -3.23
CA TYR A 260 -17.65 15.41 -4.41
C TYR A 260 -19.00 14.79 -4.77
N PRO A 261 -20.12 15.54 -4.68
CA PRO A 261 -21.45 15.02 -5.00
C PRO A 261 -21.59 14.46 -6.42
N ILE A 262 -20.80 14.98 -7.36
CA ILE A 262 -20.77 14.51 -8.75
C ILE A 262 -20.38 13.03 -8.88
N VAL A 263 -19.60 12.50 -7.94
CA VAL A 263 -19.14 11.09 -7.95
C VAL A 263 -20.33 10.14 -7.86
N GLU A 264 -21.29 10.40 -6.96
CA GLU A 264 -22.50 9.58 -6.84
C GLU A 264 -23.33 9.63 -8.13
N ALA A 265 -23.52 10.82 -8.71
CA ALA A 265 -24.31 10.98 -9.93
C ALA A 265 -23.69 10.20 -11.11
N ILE A 266 -22.37 10.22 -11.25
CA ILE A 266 -21.67 9.48 -12.31
C ILE A 266 -21.70 7.99 -12.04
N ALA A 267 -21.43 7.56 -10.79
CA ALA A 267 -21.51 6.15 -10.41
C ALA A 267 -22.90 5.60 -10.70
N ARG A 268 -23.96 6.35 -10.36
CA ARG A 268 -25.36 5.98 -10.66
C ARG A 268 -25.59 5.83 -12.16
N ARG A 269 -25.14 6.80 -12.96
CA ARG A 269 -25.26 6.74 -14.42
C ARG A 269 -24.57 5.50 -15.02
N VAL A 270 -23.37 5.15 -14.53
CA VAL A 270 -22.61 3.99 -15.01
C VAL A 270 -23.28 2.68 -14.56
N VAL A 271 -23.63 2.58 -13.28
CA VAL A 271 -24.13 1.33 -12.66
C VAL A 271 -25.56 1.01 -13.11
N GLU A 272 -26.46 2.00 -13.05
CA GLU A 272 -27.90 1.83 -13.38
C GLU A 272 -28.20 2.05 -14.87
N GLY A 273 -27.18 2.44 -15.65
CA GLY A 273 -27.30 2.67 -17.10
C GLY A 273 -27.69 1.41 -17.88
N PRO A 274 -28.14 1.59 -19.16
CA PRO A 274 -28.73 0.51 -19.96
C PRO A 274 -27.78 -0.67 -20.25
N GLU A 275 -26.50 -0.44 -20.17
CA GLU A 275 -25.48 -1.47 -20.44
C GLU A 275 -25.27 -2.40 -19.24
N ILE A 276 -25.28 -1.86 -18.03
CA ILE A 276 -24.98 -2.59 -16.77
C ILE A 276 -26.25 -2.99 -16.05
N ARG A 277 -27.23 -2.07 -15.88
CA ARG A 277 -28.48 -2.33 -15.15
C ARG A 277 -28.22 -2.93 -13.76
N GLY A 278 -27.14 -2.48 -13.10
CA GLY A 278 -26.79 -2.87 -11.74
C GLY A 278 -27.62 -2.10 -10.71
N HIS A 279 -27.41 -2.43 -9.44
CA HIS A 279 -28.14 -1.81 -8.33
C HIS A 279 -27.17 -0.98 -7.49
N LEU A 280 -27.25 0.36 -7.56
CA LEU A 280 -26.45 1.25 -6.73
C LEU A 280 -27.02 1.31 -5.31
N ILE A 281 -26.18 1.03 -4.32
CA ILE A 281 -26.50 1.07 -2.89
C ILE A 281 -25.58 2.10 -2.23
N ILE A 282 -26.17 3.09 -1.55
CA ILE A 282 -25.43 4.10 -0.79
C ILE A 282 -25.15 3.55 0.61
N SER A 283 -23.92 3.72 1.08
CA SER A 283 -23.54 3.27 2.42
C SER A 283 -24.28 4.04 3.52
N THR A 284 -24.63 3.33 4.58
CA THR A 284 -25.23 3.91 5.79
C THR A 284 -24.15 4.36 6.76
N SER A 285 -24.39 5.43 7.51
CA SER A 285 -23.41 5.99 8.45
C SER A 285 -23.23 5.12 9.70
N VAL A 286 -21.99 5.01 10.16
CA VAL A 286 -21.64 4.52 11.49
C VAL A 286 -21.61 5.71 12.46
N ARG A 287 -22.21 5.55 13.63
CA ARG A 287 -22.26 6.60 14.65
C ARG A 287 -21.14 6.43 15.66
N PRO A 288 -20.21 7.37 15.77
CA PRO A 288 -19.26 7.38 16.87
C PRO A 288 -19.98 7.69 18.19
N LEU A 289 -19.69 6.90 19.20
CA LEU A 289 -20.12 7.17 20.58
C LEU A 289 -19.07 8.02 21.29
N ARG A 290 -19.54 8.88 22.20
CA ARG A 290 -18.59 9.63 23.07
C ARG A 290 -17.88 8.63 23.97
N LEU A 291 -16.57 8.78 24.10
CA LEU A 291 -15.84 8.13 25.18
C LEU A 291 -16.40 8.66 26.50
N SER A 292 -16.80 7.78 27.41
CA SER A 292 -17.14 8.19 28.79
C SER A 292 -15.93 8.87 29.43
N GLU A 293 -16.17 9.74 30.44
CA GLU A 293 -15.08 10.45 31.14
C GLU A 293 -14.04 9.47 31.72
N GLU A 294 -14.43 8.24 32.08
CA GLU A 294 -13.56 7.16 32.52
C GLU A 294 -12.57 6.67 31.45
N TYR A 295 -12.87 6.90 30.15
CA TYR A 295 -11.99 6.61 29.01
C TYR A 295 -11.32 7.85 28.44
N GLN A 296 -11.47 9.01 29.10
CA GLN A 296 -10.61 10.14 28.80
C GLN A 296 -9.19 9.75 29.20
N PHE A 297 -8.29 9.94 28.28
CA PHE A 297 -6.87 9.73 28.49
C PHE A 297 -6.45 10.29 29.84
N SER A 298 -6.14 9.42 30.80
CA SER A 298 -5.43 9.85 32.01
C SER A 298 -3.96 10.02 31.56
N PRO A 299 -3.44 11.25 31.56
CA PRO A 299 -2.02 11.50 31.29
C PRO A 299 -1.10 10.82 32.30
N SER A 300 -1.68 10.21 33.35
CA SER A 300 -0.97 9.50 34.43
C SER A 300 -0.68 8.04 34.11
N GLU A 301 -1.34 7.44 33.10
CA GLU A 301 -1.00 6.08 32.62
C GLU A 301 0.12 6.19 31.60
N ARG A 302 1.34 6.04 32.04
CA ARG A 302 2.54 5.95 31.19
C ARG A 302 3.06 4.51 31.21
N PRO A 303 3.61 4.04 30.07
CA PRO A 303 3.85 4.76 28.81
C PRO A 303 2.60 4.81 27.91
N PHE A 304 2.42 5.94 27.21
CA PHE A 304 1.46 6.07 26.13
C PHE A 304 1.87 5.15 24.98
N ILE A 305 1.11 4.12 24.70
CA ILE A 305 1.41 3.18 23.60
C ILE A 305 0.55 3.48 22.37
N SER A 306 -0.74 3.67 22.54
CA SER A 306 -1.68 3.97 21.47
C SER A 306 -2.99 4.50 22.06
N PRO A 307 -3.70 5.43 21.38
CA PRO A 307 -5.06 5.78 21.78
C PRO A 307 -5.98 4.55 21.80
N PRO A 308 -6.96 4.48 22.72
CA PRO A 308 -7.95 3.42 22.70
C PRO A 308 -8.80 3.52 21.45
N GLY A 309 -9.27 2.37 20.93
CA GLY A 309 -10.17 2.34 19.80
C GLY A 309 -11.46 3.13 20.04
N GLN A 310 -12.02 3.73 18.99
CA GLN A 310 -13.23 4.53 19.02
C GLN A 310 -14.48 3.65 19.26
N PRO A 311 -15.27 3.86 20.33
CA PRO A 311 -16.57 3.19 20.48
C PRO A 311 -17.52 3.68 19.40
N ILE A 312 -18.28 2.74 18.82
CA ILE A 312 -19.20 2.99 17.73
C ILE A 312 -20.53 2.24 17.94
N GLU A 313 -21.56 2.78 17.33
CA GLU A 313 -22.89 2.16 17.18
C GLU A 313 -23.29 2.19 15.72
N PHE A 314 -23.87 1.12 15.23
CA PHE A 314 -24.44 1.09 13.89
C PHE A 314 -25.66 0.18 13.79
N TYR A 315 -26.52 0.51 12.81
CA TYR A 315 -27.69 -0.26 12.43
C TYR A 315 -27.45 -0.83 11.04
N SER A 316 -27.60 -2.13 10.88
CA SER A 316 -27.35 -2.81 9.60
C SER A 316 -28.31 -3.98 9.45
N ALA A 317 -29.09 -3.99 8.37
CA ALA A 317 -29.90 -5.16 8.03
C ALA A 317 -28.97 -6.39 7.80
N PRO A 318 -29.39 -7.60 8.18
CA PRO A 318 -30.72 -7.97 8.70
C PRO A 318 -30.84 -7.90 10.24
N PHE A 319 -29.89 -7.28 10.94
CA PHE A 319 -29.88 -7.24 12.41
C PHE A 319 -30.98 -6.30 12.92
N THR A 320 -31.73 -6.75 13.93
CA THR A 320 -32.86 -6.01 14.51
C THR A 320 -32.48 -5.04 15.62
N SER A 321 -31.27 -5.19 16.18
CA SER A 321 -30.74 -4.35 17.24
C SER A 321 -29.47 -3.67 16.78
N PRO A 322 -29.12 -2.50 17.35
CA PRO A 322 -27.84 -1.85 17.07
C PRO A 322 -26.68 -2.73 17.50
N ILE A 323 -25.61 -2.69 16.74
CA ILE A 323 -24.35 -3.36 17.09
C ILE A 323 -23.40 -2.32 17.65
N HIS A 324 -22.87 -2.62 18.84
CA HIS A 324 -21.84 -1.82 19.50
C HIS A 324 -20.49 -2.52 19.32
N ALA A 325 -19.49 -1.77 18.93
CA ALA A 325 -18.12 -2.28 18.75
C ALA A 325 -17.09 -1.19 19.08
N ARG A 326 -15.84 -1.59 19.22
CA ARG A 326 -14.71 -0.70 19.36
C ARG A 326 -13.87 -0.75 18.10
N LEU A 327 -13.79 0.37 17.37
CA LEU A 327 -13.01 0.52 16.15
C LEU A 327 -11.54 0.79 16.52
N PRO A 328 -10.59 -0.14 16.25
CA PRO A 328 -9.20 0.05 16.61
C PRO A 328 -8.42 0.93 15.62
N LEU A 329 -8.90 1.10 14.38
CA LEU A 329 -8.26 1.96 13.40
C LEU A 329 -8.58 3.44 13.68
N HIS A 330 -7.54 4.27 13.63
CA HIS A 330 -7.64 5.68 13.98
C HIS A 330 -8.01 6.57 12.79
N GLY A 331 -8.56 7.76 13.10
CA GLY A 331 -8.95 8.78 12.14
C GLY A 331 -10.41 8.69 11.70
N ALA A 332 -11.06 9.86 11.53
CA ALA A 332 -12.48 9.97 11.18
C ALA A 332 -12.82 9.25 9.86
N HIS A 333 -11.91 9.26 8.87
CA HIS A 333 -12.09 8.54 7.60
C HIS A 333 -12.28 7.03 7.76
N GLN A 334 -11.84 6.43 8.87
CA GLN A 334 -12.06 5.00 9.14
C GLN A 334 -13.52 4.69 9.51
N LEU A 335 -14.28 5.67 10.00
CA LEU A 335 -15.73 5.54 10.17
C LEU A 335 -16.43 5.41 8.82
N ASP A 336 -16.01 6.18 7.81
CA ASP A 336 -16.53 6.10 6.45
C ASP A 336 -16.16 4.76 5.79
N ASN A 337 -14.92 4.32 5.93
CA ASN A 337 -14.47 3.02 5.43
C ASN A 337 -15.23 1.87 6.09
N LEU A 338 -15.47 1.95 7.40
CA LEU A 338 -16.26 0.96 8.13
C LEU A 338 -17.73 1.00 7.72
N SER A 339 -18.33 2.18 7.57
CA SER A 339 -19.69 2.39 7.03
C SER A 339 -19.89 1.65 5.73
N LEU A 340 -18.98 1.86 4.79
CA LEU A 340 -19.00 1.19 3.49
C LEU A 340 -18.88 -0.32 3.64
N SER A 341 -17.93 -0.79 4.46
CA SER A 341 -17.71 -2.22 4.70
C SER A 341 -18.92 -2.92 5.31
N LEU A 342 -19.59 -2.28 6.28
CA LEU A 342 -20.80 -2.82 6.89
C LEU A 342 -21.99 -2.85 5.93
N THR A 343 -22.08 -1.85 5.05
CA THR A 343 -23.09 -1.86 3.97
C THR A 343 -22.82 -3.00 2.98
N VAL A 344 -21.56 -3.29 2.67
CA VAL A 344 -21.18 -4.48 1.87
C VAL A 344 -21.61 -5.76 2.57
N ILE A 345 -21.31 -5.93 3.86
CA ILE A 345 -21.74 -7.11 4.64
C ILE A 345 -23.28 -7.22 4.64
N SER A 346 -24.00 -6.12 4.88
CA SER A 346 -25.47 -6.10 4.78
C SER A 346 -25.96 -6.52 3.40
N THR A 347 -25.32 -6.03 2.34
CA THR A 347 -25.66 -6.38 0.95
C THR A 347 -25.44 -7.86 0.68
N LEU A 348 -24.33 -8.44 1.15
CA LEU A 348 -24.09 -9.88 1.07
C LEU A 348 -25.18 -10.70 1.77
N LEU A 349 -25.72 -10.19 2.89
CA LEU A 349 -26.75 -10.86 3.69
C LEU A 349 -28.18 -10.68 3.15
N THR A 350 -28.47 -9.62 2.40
CA THR A 350 -29.85 -9.24 2.06
C THR A 350 -30.14 -9.21 0.56
N HIS A 351 -29.09 -8.99 -0.28
CA HIS A 351 -29.32 -8.87 -1.72
C HIS A 351 -29.56 -10.25 -2.37
N PRO A 352 -30.64 -10.45 -3.15
CA PRO A 352 -31.01 -11.75 -3.71
C PRO A 352 -29.91 -12.44 -4.50
N HIS A 353 -29.13 -11.68 -5.29
CA HIS A 353 -28.01 -12.23 -6.06
C HIS A 353 -26.93 -12.85 -5.17
N ALA A 354 -26.54 -12.16 -4.09
CA ALA A 354 -25.55 -12.67 -3.16
C ALA A 354 -26.07 -13.92 -2.44
N GLN A 355 -27.32 -13.92 -2.01
CA GLN A 355 -27.96 -15.05 -1.33
C GLN A 355 -28.08 -16.31 -2.22
N THR A 356 -28.37 -16.13 -3.51
CA THR A 356 -28.44 -17.27 -4.46
C THR A 356 -27.09 -17.93 -4.66
N THR A 357 -26.04 -17.14 -4.69
CA THR A 357 -24.67 -17.63 -4.94
C THR A 357 -24.03 -18.20 -3.66
N PHE A 358 -24.44 -17.71 -2.49
CA PHE A 358 -23.77 -17.99 -1.21
C PHE A 358 -24.78 -18.13 -0.04
N GLY A 359 -25.79 -18.96 -0.21
CA GLY A 359 -26.91 -19.12 0.75
C GLY A 359 -26.52 -19.51 2.19
N GLU A 360 -25.32 -20.04 2.41
CA GLU A 360 -24.80 -20.32 3.76
C GLU A 360 -24.27 -19.07 4.49
N LEU A 361 -23.99 -17.97 3.79
CA LEU A 361 -23.49 -16.71 4.38
C LEU A 361 -24.36 -16.24 5.54
N CYS A 362 -25.69 -16.30 5.35
CA CYS A 362 -26.65 -15.84 6.36
C CYS A 362 -26.55 -16.60 7.70
N ARG A 363 -26.02 -17.82 7.70
CA ARG A 363 -25.93 -18.63 8.92
C ARG A 363 -24.67 -18.39 9.73
N ARG A 364 -23.57 -17.94 9.08
CA ARG A 364 -22.28 -17.74 9.72
C ARG A 364 -22.07 -16.30 10.20
N ILE A 365 -22.63 -15.31 9.48
CA ILE A 365 -22.47 -13.90 9.83
C ILE A 365 -23.55 -13.50 10.84
N SER A 366 -23.14 -13.17 12.04
CA SER A 366 -23.98 -12.71 13.15
C SER A 366 -23.52 -11.34 13.64
N ALA A 367 -24.34 -10.65 14.43
CA ALA A 367 -23.95 -9.39 15.08
C ALA A 367 -22.64 -9.56 15.90
N GLU A 368 -22.47 -10.70 16.55
CA GLU A 368 -21.28 -11.01 17.33
C GLU A 368 -20.03 -11.19 16.45
N THR A 369 -20.13 -11.91 15.31
CA THR A 369 -18.98 -12.08 14.42
C THR A 369 -18.63 -10.79 13.71
N VAL A 370 -19.61 -9.93 13.40
CA VAL A 370 -19.37 -8.57 12.87
C VAL A 370 -18.63 -7.73 13.90
N ARG A 371 -19.07 -7.70 15.17
CA ARG A 371 -18.38 -7.01 16.26
C ARG A 371 -16.94 -7.51 16.41
N THR A 372 -16.76 -8.82 16.52
CA THR A 372 -15.44 -9.44 16.66
C THR A 372 -14.51 -9.10 15.49
N GLY A 373 -15.06 -9.11 14.26
CA GLY A 373 -14.29 -8.74 13.07
C GLY A 373 -13.86 -7.28 13.05
N ILE A 374 -14.72 -6.36 13.51
CA ILE A 374 -14.37 -4.93 13.63
C ILE A 374 -13.27 -4.74 14.68
N GLU A 375 -13.45 -5.32 15.86
CA GLU A 375 -12.51 -5.18 16.99
C GLU A 375 -11.16 -5.85 16.74
N GLY A 376 -11.12 -6.87 15.89
CA GLY A 376 -9.91 -7.62 15.51
C GLY A 376 -9.18 -7.07 14.29
N VAL A 377 -9.63 -5.95 13.69
CA VAL A 377 -8.98 -5.41 12.50
C VAL A 377 -7.65 -4.75 12.86
N SER A 378 -6.63 -5.00 12.02
CA SER A 378 -5.32 -4.35 12.09
C SER A 378 -4.88 -3.99 10.67
N TRP A 379 -4.42 -2.77 10.46
CA TRP A 379 -3.98 -2.31 9.14
C TRP A 379 -2.68 -1.51 9.23
N PRO A 380 -1.52 -2.16 9.03
CA PRO A 380 -0.21 -1.52 9.15
C PRO A 380 -0.05 -0.28 8.27
N GLY A 381 0.56 0.77 8.81
CA GLY A 381 0.85 2.01 8.09
C GLY A 381 -0.37 2.88 7.77
N ARG A 382 -1.44 2.75 8.56
CA ARG A 382 -2.62 3.62 8.51
C ARG A 382 -2.91 4.14 9.91
N LEU A 383 -2.29 5.29 10.26
CA LEU A 383 -2.34 5.91 11.59
C LEU A 383 -2.02 4.89 12.69
N THR A 384 -0.97 4.09 12.51
CA THR A 384 -0.55 3.06 13.47
C THR A 384 0.50 3.58 14.43
N PHE A 385 0.35 3.23 15.70
CA PHE A 385 1.32 3.56 16.73
C PHE A 385 2.24 2.37 17.01
N HIS A 386 3.52 2.64 17.14
CA HIS A 386 4.55 1.66 17.43
C HIS A 386 5.45 2.16 18.54
N THR A 387 5.94 1.24 19.35
CA THR A 387 6.97 1.50 20.34
C THR A 387 8.28 0.93 19.81
N LEU A 388 9.32 1.75 19.72
CA LEU A 388 10.65 1.25 19.38
C LEU A 388 11.28 0.61 20.63
N PRO A 389 11.85 -0.60 20.54
CA PRO A 389 12.60 -1.17 21.64
C PRO A 389 13.83 -0.30 21.93
N HIS A 390 14.04 0.02 23.22
CA HIS A 390 15.16 0.84 23.66
C HIS A 390 16.51 0.16 23.49
N PRO A 391 17.49 0.87 22.92
CA PRO A 391 18.86 0.76 23.38
C PRO A 391 19.43 2.02 24.03
N VAL A 392 18.79 3.20 24.04
CA VAL A 392 19.63 4.40 24.02
C VAL A 392 19.37 5.49 25.06
N THR A 393 18.52 5.51 26.01
CA THR A 393 18.72 6.51 27.10
C THR A 393 18.03 6.17 28.40
N VAL A 394 18.84 5.91 29.41
CA VAL A 394 18.49 5.96 30.83
C VAL A 394 18.32 7.43 31.21
N GLY A 395 17.08 7.87 31.50
CA GLY A 395 16.88 9.10 32.26
C GLY A 395 15.90 10.16 31.77
N SER A 396 15.18 9.99 30.67
CA SER A 396 14.11 10.96 30.32
C SER A 396 12.76 10.56 30.93
N ALA A 397 12.01 11.54 31.44
CA ALA A 397 10.66 11.36 31.98
C ALA A 397 9.62 11.02 30.90
N PHE A 398 10.02 11.02 29.66
CA PHE A 398 9.29 10.61 28.45
C PHE A 398 9.87 9.32 27.91
N ASP A 399 8.99 8.44 27.47
CA ASP A 399 9.37 7.33 26.60
C ASP A 399 9.42 7.90 25.16
N PRO A 400 10.61 8.26 24.61
CA PRO A 400 10.72 8.90 23.30
C PRO A 400 10.43 7.93 22.15
N SER A 401 9.94 6.74 22.45
CA SER A 401 9.87 5.59 21.57
C SER A 401 8.55 5.42 20.83
N VAL A 402 7.54 6.28 21.07
CA VAL A 402 6.25 6.14 20.36
C VAL A 402 6.27 6.85 19.02
N VAL A 403 6.04 6.08 17.97
CA VAL A 403 6.05 6.54 16.57
C VAL A 403 4.68 6.35 15.95
N LEU A 404 4.09 7.43 15.41
CA LEU A 404 2.91 7.39 14.57
C LEU A 404 3.36 7.14 13.13
N VAL A 405 2.82 6.10 12.49
CA VAL A 405 3.18 5.69 11.14
C VAL A 405 1.97 5.75 10.22
N ASP A 406 2.08 6.53 9.14
CA ASP A 406 1.02 6.65 8.14
C ASP A 406 1.57 6.80 6.72
N GLY A 407 0.96 6.10 5.79
CA GLY A 407 1.35 6.11 4.37
C GLY A 407 0.75 7.24 3.53
N ALA A 408 0.40 8.39 4.12
CA ALA A 408 -0.10 9.56 3.40
C ALA A 408 0.89 9.99 2.31
N HIS A 409 0.40 10.10 1.06
CA HIS A 409 1.25 10.36 -0.12
C HIS A 409 0.57 11.22 -1.18
N ASN A 410 -0.64 11.70 -0.95
CA ASN A 410 -1.38 12.66 -1.78
C ASN A 410 -2.05 13.71 -0.89
N ALA A 411 -2.56 14.79 -1.49
CA ALA A 411 -3.11 15.92 -0.76
C ALA A 411 -4.22 15.52 0.22
N ALA A 412 -5.15 14.65 -0.19
CA ALA A 412 -6.27 14.22 0.64
C ALA A 412 -5.83 13.37 1.84
N SER A 413 -4.92 12.40 1.63
CA SER A 413 -4.39 11.58 2.72
C SER A 413 -3.50 12.39 3.67
N ALA A 414 -2.76 13.38 3.15
CA ALA A 414 -1.97 14.31 3.95
C ALA A 414 -2.85 15.20 4.84
N GLU A 415 -3.95 15.74 4.30
CA GLU A 415 -4.96 16.49 5.06
C GLU A 415 -5.60 15.64 6.17
N THR A 416 -5.88 14.37 5.88
CA THR A 416 -6.40 13.40 6.86
C THR A 416 -5.41 13.16 8.00
N LEU A 417 -4.13 12.96 7.70
CA LEU A 417 -3.07 12.80 8.70
C LEU A 417 -2.95 14.05 9.57
N ALA A 418 -2.89 15.24 8.96
CA ALA A 418 -2.76 16.50 9.68
C ALA A 418 -3.97 16.76 10.62
N SER A 419 -5.19 16.48 10.15
CA SER A 419 -6.40 16.58 10.96
C SER A 419 -6.36 15.63 12.16
N TYR A 420 -5.91 14.38 11.95
CA TYR A 420 -5.75 13.41 13.04
C TYR A 420 -4.71 13.84 14.06
N ILE A 421 -3.55 14.36 13.61
CA ILE A 421 -2.51 14.86 14.53
C ILE A 421 -3.06 16.04 15.35
N SER A 422 -3.80 16.95 14.74
CA SER A 422 -4.46 18.07 15.43
C SER A 422 -5.42 17.58 16.52
N GLU A 423 -6.31 16.65 16.18
CA GLU A 423 -7.22 16.02 17.16
C GLU A 423 -6.49 15.27 18.28
N LEU A 424 -5.39 14.59 17.94
CA LEU A 424 -4.57 13.87 18.92
C LEU A 424 -3.94 14.85 19.92
N VAL A 425 -3.37 15.95 19.44
CA VAL A 425 -2.77 17.00 20.27
C VAL A 425 -3.82 17.64 21.19
N ASP A 426 -5.01 17.95 20.65
CA ASP A 426 -6.11 18.52 21.44
C ASP A 426 -6.60 17.58 22.55
N ARG A 427 -6.64 16.26 22.28
CA ARG A 427 -7.04 15.24 23.26
C ARG A 427 -5.98 14.99 24.33
N LEU A 428 -4.72 14.97 23.96
CA LEU A 428 -3.61 14.73 24.89
C LEU A 428 -3.48 15.85 25.91
N LYS A 429 -3.91 17.09 25.60
CA LYS A 429 -3.77 18.27 26.47
C LYS A 429 -2.38 18.27 27.10
N PRO A 430 -1.31 18.36 26.33
CA PRO A 430 0.05 18.20 26.82
C PRO A 430 0.27 19.13 28.01
N ARG A 431 0.87 18.62 29.09
CA ARG A 431 1.18 19.39 30.29
C ARG A 431 2.31 20.39 30.05
N SER A 432 3.07 20.15 29.01
CA SER A 432 4.19 20.95 28.55
C SER A 432 4.05 21.21 27.04
N LYS A 433 4.96 21.98 26.51
CA LYS A 433 5.10 22.23 25.09
C LYS A 433 5.37 20.91 24.36
N LEU A 434 4.74 20.70 23.19
CA LEU A 434 4.88 19.51 22.37
C LEU A 434 5.83 19.77 21.18
N HIS A 435 6.79 18.89 20.98
CA HIS A 435 7.60 18.82 19.79
C HIS A 435 7.07 17.75 18.83
N ILE A 436 6.97 18.06 17.54
CA ILE A 436 6.64 17.08 16.54
C ILE A 436 7.80 16.93 15.56
N THR A 437 8.33 15.73 15.44
CA THR A 437 9.34 15.40 14.42
C THR A 437 8.72 14.56 13.32
N TYR A 438 8.74 15.08 12.12
CA TYR A 438 8.31 14.34 10.92
C TYR A 438 9.51 13.70 10.25
N ILE A 439 9.40 12.40 9.93
CA ILE A 439 10.35 11.65 9.10
C ILE A 439 9.63 11.38 7.78
N VAL A 440 10.11 12.00 6.69
CA VAL A 440 9.35 12.08 5.42
C VAL A 440 10.18 11.59 4.24
N ALA A 441 9.55 10.81 3.36
CA ALA A 441 10.04 10.54 2.01
C ALA A 441 8.87 10.55 1.02
N LEU A 442 9.06 11.11 -0.15
CA LEU A 442 8.03 11.23 -1.19
C LEU A 442 8.43 10.49 -2.46
N SER A 443 7.44 9.90 -3.13
CA SER A 443 7.63 9.34 -4.48
C SER A 443 7.45 10.41 -5.55
N HIS A 444 8.32 10.39 -6.56
CA HIS A 444 8.17 11.24 -7.74
C HIS A 444 7.01 10.73 -8.61
N SER A 445 5.93 11.48 -8.70
CA SER A 445 4.68 11.06 -9.34
C SER A 445 3.96 12.21 -10.08
N PRO A 446 4.57 12.77 -11.17
CA PRO A 446 3.95 13.85 -11.92
C PRO A 446 2.56 13.48 -12.47
N PRO A 447 1.63 14.45 -12.55
CA PRO A 447 1.79 15.89 -12.35
C PRO A 447 1.84 16.38 -10.90
N LYS A 448 1.61 15.48 -9.91
CA LYS A 448 1.67 15.80 -8.48
C LYS A 448 3.08 16.29 -8.10
N THR A 449 3.15 17.42 -7.42
CA THR A 449 4.39 17.97 -6.89
C THR A 449 4.60 17.62 -5.42
N PRO A 450 5.83 17.62 -4.90
CA PRO A 450 6.09 17.46 -3.47
C PRO A 450 5.32 18.49 -2.63
N PHE A 451 5.22 19.73 -3.10
CA PHE A 451 4.51 20.82 -2.44
C PHE A 451 3.02 20.49 -2.19
N ASP A 452 2.33 19.84 -3.15
CA ASP A 452 0.92 19.50 -3.02
C ASP A 452 0.65 18.59 -1.79
N THR A 453 1.58 17.70 -1.47
CA THR A 453 1.48 16.81 -0.31
C THR A 453 1.98 17.50 0.97
N LEU A 454 3.16 18.14 0.91
CA LEU A 454 3.80 18.74 2.07
C LEU A 454 3.00 19.91 2.65
N SER A 455 2.38 20.75 1.80
CA SER A 455 1.53 21.87 2.24
C SER A 455 0.29 21.41 3.03
N ARG A 456 -0.09 20.14 2.93
CA ARG A 456 -1.20 19.56 3.68
C ARG A 456 -0.73 18.83 4.94
N ILE A 457 0.46 18.23 4.92
CA ILE A 457 1.08 17.63 6.13
C ILE A 457 1.44 18.72 7.15
N PHE A 458 1.95 19.85 6.68
CA PHE A 458 2.36 20.98 7.48
C PHE A 458 1.40 22.18 7.28
N PRO A 459 0.19 22.16 7.87
CA PRO A 459 -0.72 23.30 7.76
C PRO A 459 -0.13 24.52 8.45
N PRO A 460 -0.38 25.76 7.94
CA PRO A 460 0.21 27.01 8.46
C PRO A 460 -0.19 27.34 9.91
N HIS A 461 -1.12 26.59 10.47
CA HIS A 461 -1.60 26.76 11.84
C HIS A 461 -1.54 25.42 12.57
N HIS A 462 -0.36 25.07 13.09
CA HIS A 462 -0.32 24.18 14.26
C HIS A 462 -0.99 24.93 15.39
N SER A 463 -2.27 24.63 15.54
CA SER A 463 -3.26 25.33 16.32
C SER A 463 -2.83 25.57 17.77
N GLN A 464 -3.07 26.80 18.21
CA GLN A 464 -3.29 27.15 19.60
C GLN A 464 -2.08 27.16 20.56
N GLY A 465 -0.85 27.25 20.07
CA GLY A 465 0.32 27.45 20.94
C GLY A 465 0.75 26.22 21.75
N LEU A 466 0.13 25.05 21.50
CA LEU A 466 0.50 23.77 22.15
C LEU A 466 1.72 23.14 21.47
N VAL A 467 1.80 23.18 20.14
CA VAL A 467 2.98 22.71 19.39
C VAL A 467 3.97 23.86 19.30
N THR A 468 5.15 23.69 19.89
CA THR A 468 6.14 24.75 20.01
C THR A 468 7.33 24.59 19.10
N ARG A 469 7.57 23.36 18.62
CA ARG A 469 8.67 23.07 17.70
C ARG A 469 8.28 21.98 16.72
N VAL A 470 8.56 22.20 15.44
CA VAL A 470 8.45 21.20 14.40
C VAL A 470 9.85 20.91 13.87
N ARG A 471 10.17 19.63 13.73
CA ARG A 471 11.43 19.17 13.14
C ARG A 471 11.13 18.24 11.97
N VAL A 472 11.97 18.22 10.94
CA VAL A 472 11.74 17.41 9.74
C VAL A 472 13.02 16.70 9.32
N ALA A 473 12.97 15.38 9.26
CA ALA A 473 13.99 14.54 8.65
C ALA A 473 13.53 14.08 7.27
N THR A 474 14.29 14.40 6.22
CA THR A 474 13.94 14.03 4.85
C THR A 474 14.81 12.87 4.37
N LEU A 475 14.16 11.78 3.96
CA LEU A 475 14.78 10.49 3.66
C LEU A 475 14.54 10.05 2.21
N ARG A 476 15.23 8.99 1.82
CA ARG A 476 14.88 8.14 0.69
C ARG A 476 14.09 6.94 1.20
N PHE A 477 13.48 6.20 0.30
CA PHE A 477 12.88 4.89 0.59
C PHE A 477 13.50 3.82 -0.32
N THR A 478 13.40 2.56 0.10
CA THR A 478 13.75 1.41 -0.73
C THR A 478 12.72 1.27 -1.86
N PRO A 479 13.14 1.29 -3.14
CA PRO A 479 12.22 1.04 -4.25
C PRO A 479 11.49 -0.28 -4.06
N PRO A 480 10.15 -0.33 -4.30
CA PRO A 480 9.38 -1.54 -4.10
C PRO A 480 9.77 -2.62 -5.11
N GLU A 481 9.73 -3.86 -4.66
CA GLU A 481 10.01 -5.02 -5.50
C GLU A 481 9.05 -5.07 -6.70
N GLY A 482 9.59 -5.30 -7.90
CA GLY A 482 8.80 -5.36 -9.13
C GLY A 482 8.33 -4.02 -9.68
N MET A 483 8.69 -2.88 -9.07
CA MET A 483 8.30 -1.53 -9.50
C MET A 483 9.51 -0.59 -9.68
N PRO A 484 10.46 -0.89 -10.59
CA PRO A 484 11.70 -0.11 -10.75
C PRO A 484 11.48 1.33 -11.25
N TRP A 485 10.28 1.64 -11.72
CA TRP A 485 9.87 3.00 -12.13
C TRP A 485 9.50 3.91 -10.96
N VAL A 486 9.33 3.36 -9.76
CA VAL A 486 9.06 4.17 -8.56
C VAL A 486 10.37 4.77 -8.08
N THR A 487 10.46 6.08 -8.16
CA THR A 487 11.64 6.85 -7.73
C THR A 487 11.29 7.76 -6.57
N CYS A 488 12.27 8.00 -5.72
CA CYS A 488 12.15 8.92 -4.59
C CYS A 488 12.43 10.36 -5.04
N VAL A 489 11.70 11.31 -4.49
CA VAL A 489 12.09 12.74 -4.57
C VAL A 489 13.39 12.91 -3.79
N PRO A 490 14.39 13.66 -4.31
CA PRO A 490 15.64 13.90 -3.60
C PRO A 490 15.41 14.51 -2.22
N PRO A 491 16.04 14.00 -1.14
CA PRO A 491 15.85 14.54 0.22
C PRO A 491 16.15 16.01 0.36
N LEU A 492 17.15 16.53 -0.37
CA LEU A 492 17.49 17.95 -0.38
C LEU A 492 16.38 18.81 -1.00
N GLU A 493 15.70 18.32 -2.02
CA GLU A 493 14.55 19.02 -2.63
C GLU A 493 13.39 19.10 -1.64
N ILE A 494 13.08 18.02 -0.93
CA ILE A 494 12.04 18.01 0.12
C ILE A 494 12.43 19.00 1.23
N ARG A 495 13.68 18.99 1.68
CA ARG A 495 14.20 19.92 2.69
C ARG A 495 13.99 21.38 2.26
N ASP A 496 14.41 21.74 1.06
CA ASP A 496 14.34 23.11 0.57
C ASP A 496 12.90 23.61 0.49
N ILE A 497 11.96 22.76 0.04
CA ILE A 497 10.52 23.06 0.03
C ILE A 497 10.01 23.28 1.46
N VAL A 498 10.34 22.40 2.41
CA VAL A 498 9.89 22.51 3.80
C VAL A 498 10.44 23.75 4.47
N CYS A 499 11.74 24.07 4.32
CA CYS A 499 12.36 25.26 4.87
C CYS A 499 11.67 26.55 4.38
N GLN A 500 11.34 26.62 3.08
CA GLN A 500 10.64 27.76 2.50
C GLN A 500 9.19 27.88 2.99
N MET A 501 8.51 26.74 3.21
CA MET A 501 7.09 26.70 3.51
C MET A 501 6.79 27.03 4.99
N ILE A 502 7.58 26.49 5.93
CA ILE A 502 7.32 26.65 7.38
C ILE A 502 8.46 27.37 8.12
N GLN A 503 9.42 27.96 7.40
CA GLN A 503 10.49 28.81 7.93
C GLN A 503 11.30 28.13 9.05
N LEU A 504 11.72 26.88 8.86
CA LEU A 504 12.55 26.14 9.81
C LEU A 504 14.01 26.60 9.74
N GLY A 505 14.67 26.60 10.91
CA GLY A 505 16.11 26.77 11.03
C GLY A 505 16.86 25.49 10.63
N ASP A 506 18.17 25.63 10.33
CA ASP A 506 19.01 24.50 9.92
C ASP A 506 19.08 23.37 10.99
N GLU A 507 18.93 23.72 12.28
CA GLU A 507 18.92 22.77 13.39
C GLU A 507 17.64 21.92 13.44
N ASP A 508 16.56 22.36 12.81
CA ASP A 508 15.26 21.69 12.82
C ASP A 508 15.00 20.86 11.57
N VAL A 509 15.93 20.88 10.60
CA VAL A 509 15.81 20.11 9.37
C VAL A 509 17.05 19.28 9.11
N TRP A 510 16.85 17.99 8.86
CA TRP A 510 17.91 17.08 8.50
C TRP A 510 17.59 16.37 7.19
N ALA A 511 18.48 16.48 6.21
CA ALA A 511 18.39 15.72 4.98
C ALA A 511 19.41 14.58 5.01
N VAL A 512 18.98 13.36 4.71
CA VAL A 512 19.89 12.22 4.69
C VAL A 512 21.02 12.43 3.67
N PRO A 513 22.29 12.22 4.04
CA PRO A 513 23.43 12.30 3.12
C PRO A 513 23.33 11.27 1.99
N ASP A 514 23.83 11.61 0.80
CA ASP A 514 23.75 10.73 -0.38
C ASP A 514 24.55 9.43 -0.24
N ASP A 515 25.62 9.43 0.54
CA ASP A 515 26.48 8.29 0.80
C ASP A 515 25.94 7.34 1.87
N LEU A 516 24.93 7.75 2.66
CA LEU A 516 24.31 6.87 3.65
C LEU A 516 23.44 5.81 2.97
N ALA A 517 23.63 4.55 3.36
CA ALA A 517 22.83 3.44 2.84
C ALA A 517 21.35 3.57 3.24
N VAL A 518 20.45 3.15 2.34
CA VAL A 518 18.98 3.32 2.54
C VAL A 518 18.46 2.53 3.74
N ASP A 519 19.03 1.36 4.03
CA ASP A 519 18.67 0.52 5.17
C ASP A 519 19.09 1.10 6.54
N SER A 520 20.05 2.03 6.56
CA SER A 520 20.55 2.66 7.79
C SER A 520 19.94 4.03 8.08
N GLN A 521 19.26 4.65 7.10
CA GLN A 521 18.84 6.04 7.19
C GLN A 521 17.74 6.28 8.23
N LEU A 522 16.79 5.35 8.40
CA LEU A 522 15.75 5.46 9.41
C LEU A 522 16.33 5.44 10.83
N LEU A 523 17.29 4.54 11.10
CA LEU A 523 17.96 4.50 12.39
C LEU A 523 18.67 5.82 12.69
N ARG A 524 19.38 6.39 11.70
CA ARG A 524 20.03 7.70 11.83
C ARG A 524 19.03 8.84 12.02
N ALA A 525 17.86 8.78 11.39
CA ALA A 525 16.81 9.76 11.61
C ALA A 525 16.26 9.70 13.03
N PHE A 526 16.09 8.50 13.60
CA PHE A 526 15.69 8.35 15.01
C PHE A 526 16.76 8.84 15.98
N GLU A 527 18.05 8.51 15.75
CA GLU A 527 19.17 9.04 16.54
C GLU A 527 19.21 10.59 16.51
N TRP A 528 18.99 11.20 15.33
CA TRP A 528 18.92 12.66 15.20
C TRP A 528 17.71 13.24 15.95
N THR A 529 16.58 12.54 15.96
CA THR A 529 15.38 12.94 16.71
C THR A 529 15.67 12.96 18.20
N GLU A 530 16.30 11.90 18.74
CA GLU A 530 16.67 11.77 20.15
C GLU A 530 17.68 12.83 20.59
N ALA A 531 18.70 13.10 19.78
CA ALA A 531 19.71 14.11 20.09
C ALA A 531 19.09 15.51 20.25
N GLY A 532 18.01 15.82 19.53
CA GLY A 532 17.27 17.07 19.67
C GLY A 532 16.30 17.10 20.85
N ALA A 533 15.83 15.94 21.33
CA ALA A 533 14.92 15.81 22.45
C ALA A 533 15.65 15.82 23.82
N ALA A 534 16.89 15.30 23.87
CA ALA A 534 17.66 15.14 25.10
C ALA A 534 17.96 16.47 25.86
N ALA A 535 17.82 17.61 25.19
CA ALA A 535 18.04 18.93 25.80
C ALA A 535 16.79 19.51 26.54
N ASN A 536 15.60 18.91 26.35
CA ASN A 536 14.33 19.49 26.78
C ASN A 536 13.45 18.48 27.55
N THR A 537 12.80 18.95 28.62
CA THR A 537 11.76 18.21 29.40
C THR A 537 10.39 18.19 28.66
N GLU A 538 10.36 18.44 27.37
CA GLU A 538 9.14 18.64 26.56
C GLU A 538 8.64 17.32 25.95
N GLU A 539 7.33 17.23 25.73
CA GLU A 539 6.70 16.04 25.13
C GLU A 539 7.04 15.96 23.66
N SER A 540 7.25 14.75 23.10
CA SER A 540 7.59 14.56 21.69
C SER A 540 6.72 13.53 21.01
N LEU A 541 6.34 13.80 19.75
CA LEU A 541 5.67 12.88 18.84
C LEU A 541 6.53 12.72 17.58
N VAL A 542 6.85 11.49 17.23
CA VAL A 542 7.52 11.18 15.96
C VAL A 542 6.50 10.68 14.96
N VAL A 543 6.52 11.20 13.74
CA VAL A 543 5.59 10.84 12.66
C VAL A 543 6.37 10.38 11.43
N VAL A 544 6.23 9.13 11.04
CA VAL A 544 6.80 8.58 9.80
C VAL A 544 5.76 8.59 8.70
N THR A 545 5.99 9.35 7.61
CA THR A 545 4.97 9.58 6.59
C THR A 545 5.52 9.96 5.20
N GLY A 546 4.63 10.28 4.27
CA GLY A 546 4.94 10.76 2.91
C GLY A 546 4.96 9.67 1.85
N SER A 547 5.14 8.40 2.23
CA SER A 547 5.13 7.29 1.30
C SER A 547 4.90 5.95 1.99
N LEU A 548 4.10 5.08 1.38
CA LEU A 548 4.00 3.67 1.82
C LEU A 548 5.33 2.92 1.76
N TYR A 549 6.25 3.35 0.90
CA TYR A 549 7.56 2.71 0.77
C TYR A 549 8.49 3.06 1.94
N LEU A 550 8.42 4.30 2.46
CA LEU A 550 9.09 4.65 3.71
C LEU A 550 8.49 3.90 4.89
N VAL A 551 7.16 3.78 4.92
CA VAL A 551 6.46 2.95 5.92
C VAL A 551 6.91 1.49 5.84
N ALA A 552 7.12 0.94 4.65
CA ALA A 552 7.68 -0.40 4.47
C ALA A 552 9.09 -0.53 5.06
N ASP A 553 9.94 0.48 4.86
CA ASP A 553 11.29 0.52 5.47
C ASP A 553 11.21 0.55 6.99
N PHE A 554 10.25 1.29 7.56
CA PHE A 554 9.99 1.30 8.99
C PHE A 554 9.61 -0.10 9.51
N TYR A 555 8.72 -0.83 8.83
CA TYR A 555 8.37 -2.19 9.24
C TYR A 555 9.51 -3.20 9.04
N ARG A 556 10.42 -2.97 8.06
CA ARG A 556 11.67 -3.75 7.93
C ARG A 556 12.57 -3.51 9.14
N LEU A 557 12.72 -2.25 9.56
CA LEU A 557 13.49 -1.88 10.75
C LEU A 557 12.90 -2.53 12.01
N LEU A 558 11.58 -2.45 12.23
CA LEU A 558 10.95 -3.11 13.39
C LEU A 558 11.25 -4.60 13.45
N LYS A 559 11.12 -5.32 12.33
CA LYS A 559 11.44 -6.76 12.26
C LYS A 559 12.91 -7.07 12.56
N LEU A 560 13.83 -6.13 12.34
CA LEU A 560 15.25 -6.29 12.68
C LEU A 560 15.49 -6.06 14.18
N LEU A 561 14.75 -5.12 14.79
CA LEU A 561 14.87 -4.78 16.21
C LEU A 561 14.20 -5.80 17.14
N GLU A 562 13.26 -6.62 16.63
CA GLU A 562 12.57 -7.69 17.38
C GLU A 562 13.38 -9.00 17.44
N LYS A 563 14.46 -9.12 16.68
CA LYS A 563 15.37 -10.29 16.63
C LYS A 563 16.53 -10.14 17.60
#